data_aebc02e09be0a9702b64011e1de48234
#
_entry.id   aebc02e09be0a9702b64011e1de48234
#
_cell.length_a   1.000
_cell.length_b   1.000
_cell.length_c   1.000
_cell.angle_alpha   90.00
_cell.angle_beta   90.00
_cell.angle_gamma   90.00
#
_symmetry.space_group_name_H-M   'P 1'
#
loop_
_entity.id
_entity.type
_entity.pdbx_description
1 polymer ?
#
loop_
_entity_poly.entity_id
_entity_poly.type
_entity_poly.pdbx_seq_one_letter_code
_entity_poly.pdbx_strand_id
1 'polypeptide(L)'
;LGGLTPTTTVLDMVLESGVEIPIMAMVRPRGGGFCYSRLEKEQMFREARELLKHGANGIVFGFLTEDRKIDWIETEKMIELCDSFGAESIFHRAFDCSDEPEYNLQRLIGLGCTRVLTSGLGANVNRGAKLLKYLQEKFGQHIEILAGAGISTDNIEKIITKTGVTQVHGTFKKYGVDVTTTADDVTCRY
;
A
#
# COMPACT_ATOMS: atom_id res chain seq x y z
N LEU A 1 -5.74 6.04 12.52
CA LEU A 1 -4.43 5.64 12.04
C LEU A 1 -4.62 4.65 10.89
N GLY A 2 -4.46 5.09 9.64
CA GLY A 2 -4.61 4.23 8.47
C GLY A 2 -3.29 3.53 8.10
N GLY A 3 -3.39 2.40 7.37
CA GLY A 3 -2.24 1.73 6.78
C GLY A 3 -1.40 0.92 7.75
N LEU A 4 -2.00 0.31 8.76
CA LEU A 4 -1.40 -0.73 9.62
C LEU A 4 -2.04 -2.09 9.34
N THR A 5 -1.39 -3.15 9.77
CA THR A 5 -1.92 -4.53 9.65
C THR A 5 -3.27 -4.64 10.35
N PRO A 6 -4.35 -5.06 9.65
CA PRO A 6 -5.62 -5.36 10.30
C PRO A 6 -5.52 -6.69 11.08
N THR A 7 -6.40 -6.89 12.04
CA THR A 7 -6.56 -8.22 12.64
C THR A 7 -7.24 -9.17 11.64
N THR A 8 -6.99 -10.47 11.77
CA THR A 8 -7.70 -11.49 10.96
C THR A 8 -9.20 -11.42 11.18
N THR A 9 -9.65 -11.12 12.41
CA THR A 9 -11.07 -10.93 12.73
C THR A 9 -11.71 -9.83 11.87
N VAL A 10 -11.01 -8.70 11.67
CA VAL A 10 -11.54 -7.62 10.81
C VAL A 10 -11.65 -8.10 9.36
N LEU A 11 -10.65 -8.84 8.87
CA LEU A 11 -10.71 -9.43 7.53
C LEU A 11 -11.89 -10.40 7.39
N ASP A 12 -12.06 -11.32 8.34
CA ASP A 12 -13.16 -12.29 8.36
C ASP A 12 -14.51 -11.57 8.32
N MET A 13 -14.71 -10.55 9.17
CA MET A 13 -15.95 -9.75 9.17
C MET A 13 -16.22 -9.05 7.83
N VAL A 14 -15.19 -8.57 7.15
CA VAL A 14 -15.33 -7.96 5.81
C VAL A 14 -15.75 -9.02 4.79
N LEU A 15 -15.11 -10.18 4.78
CA LEU A 15 -15.46 -11.27 3.87
C LEU A 15 -16.86 -11.81 4.12
N GLU A 16 -17.25 -11.99 5.39
CA GLU A 16 -18.61 -12.42 5.80
C GLU A 16 -19.70 -11.39 5.48
N SER A 17 -19.36 -10.12 5.29
CA SER A 17 -20.33 -9.09 4.90
C SER A 17 -20.87 -9.24 3.47
N GLY A 18 -20.38 -10.21 2.71
CA GLY A 18 -20.81 -10.48 1.32
C GLY A 18 -20.21 -9.50 0.29
N VAL A 19 -19.11 -8.84 0.63
CA VAL A 19 -18.38 -7.99 -0.32
C VAL A 19 -17.74 -8.87 -1.40
N GLU A 20 -18.02 -8.55 -2.68
CA GLU A 20 -17.54 -9.34 -3.83
C GLU A 20 -16.26 -8.78 -4.49
N ILE A 21 -15.69 -7.68 -3.94
CA ILE A 21 -14.44 -7.09 -4.45
C ILE A 21 -13.20 -7.74 -3.80
N PRO A 22 -12.09 -7.85 -4.53
CA PRO A 22 -10.85 -8.37 -3.96
C PRO A 22 -10.33 -7.53 -2.78
N ILE A 23 -9.96 -8.18 -1.69
CA ILE A 23 -9.46 -7.53 -0.47
C ILE A 23 -7.95 -7.61 -0.43
N MET A 24 -7.29 -6.45 -0.49
CA MET A 24 -5.84 -6.30 -0.36
C MET A 24 -5.51 -5.88 1.07
N ALA A 25 -4.90 -6.77 1.84
CA ALA A 25 -4.60 -6.53 3.24
C ALA A 25 -3.24 -5.85 3.42
N MET A 26 -3.20 -4.76 4.21
CA MET A 26 -1.94 -4.11 4.57
C MET A 26 -1.16 -4.95 5.57
N VAL A 27 0.14 -5.10 5.36
CA VAL A 27 1.08 -5.65 6.33
C VAL A 27 2.10 -4.58 6.69
N ARG A 28 1.87 -3.95 7.81
CA ARG A 28 2.70 -2.87 8.36
C ARG A 28 2.55 -2.84 9.88
N PRO A 29 3.57 -3.22 10.65
CA PRO A 29 3.44 -3.45 12.09
C PRO A 29 3.31 -2.16 12.90
N ARG A 30 3.79 -1.04 12.37
CA ARG A 30 3.80 0.28 13.06
C ARG A 30 3.77 1.45 12.11
N GLY A 31 3.48 2.62 12.64
CA GLY A 31 3.71 3.90 11.97
C GLY A 31 5.21 4.21 11.79
N GLY A 32 5.52 5.34 11.15
CA GLY A 32 6.88 5.77 10.86
C GLY A 32 7.45 5.20 9.56
N GLY A 33 8.78 5.07 9.47
CA GLY A 33 9.48 4.64 8.27
C GLY A 33 9.33 3.15 7.95
N PHE A 34 9.95 2.74 6.85
CA PHE A 34 9.80 1.40 6.27
C PHE A 34 11.07 0.54 6.38
N CYS A 35 12.06 1.01 7.15
CA CYS A 35 13.19 0.20 7.57
C CYS A 35 12.82 -0.50 8.88
N TYR A 36 12.73 -1.81 8.84
CA TYR A 36 12.24 -2.64 9.93
C TYR A 36 13.34 -3.48 10.56
N SER A 37 13.26 -3.67 11.88
CA SER A 37 14.10 -4.61 12.58
C SER A 37 13.82 -6.06 12.15
N ARG A 38 14.73 -6.98 12.49
CA ARG A 38 14.53 -8.41 12.21
C ARG A 38 13.21 -8.95 12.81
N LEU A 39 12.86 -8.55 14.03
CA LEU A 39 11.62 -9.01 14.68
C LEU A 39 10.38 -8.45 14.00
N GLU A 40 10.40 -7.19 13.57
CA GLU A 40 9.29 -6.59 12.82
C GLU A 40 9.10 -7.27 11.46
N LYS A 41 10.19 -7.58 10.75
CA LYS A 41 10.13 -8.35 9.50
C LYS A 41 9.52 -9.73 9.72
N GLU A 42 9.97 -10.45 10.76
CA GLU A 42 9.39 -11.75 11.12
C GLU A 42 7.90 -11.65 11.44
N GLN A 43 7.48 -10.63 12.20
CA GLN A 43 6.07 -10.33 12.48
C GLN A 43 5.31 -10.12 11.16
N MET A 44 5.83 -9.29 10.26
CA MET A 44 5.18 -8.98 8.97
C MET A 44 4.95 -10.25 8.13
N PHE A 45 5.91 -11.16 8.06
CA PHE A 45 5.76 -12.42 7.33
C PHE A 45 4.73 -13.36 7.98
N ARG A 46 4.66 -13.39 9.31
CA ARG A 46 3.62 -14.16 10.04
C ARG A 46 2.23 -13.57 9.79
N GLU A 47 2.07 -12.26 9.93
CA GLU A 47 0.81 -11.55 9.68
C GLU A 47 0.36 -11.74 8.22
N ALA A 48 1.25 -11.58 7.24
CA ALA A 48 0.93 -11.82 5.83
C ALA A 48 0.39 -13.23 5.60
N ARG A 49 1.07 -14.24 6.14
CA ARG A 49 0.66 -15.64 6.02
C ARG A 49 -0.72 -15.90 6.64
N GLU A 50 -1.00 -15.35 7.80
CA GLU A 50 -2.31 -15.52 8.44
C GLU A 50 -3.41 -14.80 7.65
N LEU A 51 -3.18 -13.56 7.20
CA LEU A 51 -4.15 -12.85 6.36
C LEU A 51 -4.45 -13.59 5.04
N LEU A 52 -3.43 -14.17 4.40
CA LEU A 52 -3.62 -14.98 3.19
C LEU A 52 -4.40 -16.26 3.46
N LYS A 53 -4.13 -16.97 4.57
CA LYS A 53 -4.92 -18.14 5.00
C LYS A 53 -6.38 -17.81 5.27
N HIS A 54 -6.67 -16.60 5.76
CA HIS A 54 -8.02 -16.10 6.00
C HIS A 54 -8.70 -15.55 4.75
N GLY A 55 -8.07 -15.63 3.59
CA GLY A 55 -8.71 -15.30 2.30
C GLY A 55 -8.46 -13.89 1.78
N ALA A 56 -7.44 -13.18 2.28
CA ALA A 56 -6.99 -11.97 1.62
C ALA A 56 -6.55 -12.27 0.18
N ASN A 57 -7.01 -11.48 -0.79
CA ASN A 57 -6.68 -11.66 -2.20
C ASN A 57 -5.30 -11.09 -2.56
N GLY A 58 -4.68 -10.34 -1.66
CA GLY A 58 -3.33 -9.81 -1.82
C GLY A 58 -2.81 -9.12 -0.58
N ILE A 59 -1.50 -8.88 -0.58
CA ILE A 59 -0.79 -8.22 0.52
C ILE A 59 -0.18 -6.90 0.03
N VAL A 60 -0.40 -5.85 0.82
CA VAL A 60 0.20 -4.52 0.61
C VAL A 60 1.34 -4.34 1.60
N PHE A 61 2.55 -4.17 1.10
CA PHE A 61 3.76 -4.15 1.90
C PHE A 61 4.85 -3.25 1.30
N GLY A 62 5.98 -3.11 1.98
CA GLY A 62 7.19 -2.47 1.44
C GLY A 62 8.27 -2.39 2.49
N PHE A 63 9.49 -2.72 2.08
CA PHE A 63 10.67 -2.76 2.92
C PHE A 63 11.74 -1.83 2.34
N LEU A 64 12.33 -1.01 3.19
CA LEU A 64 13.48 -0.19 2.86
C LEU A 64 14.66 -0.53 3.77
N THR A 65 15.86 -0.29 3.28
CA THR A 65 17.09 -0.27 4.04
C THR A 65 17.30 1.10 4.69
N GLU A 66 18.29 1.25 5.56
CA GLU A 66 18.63 2.52 6.24
C GLU A 66 19.04 3.62 5.25
N ASP A 67 19.65 3.25 4.12
CA ASP A 67 20.03 4.14 3.04
C ASP A 67 18.88 4.40 2.02
N ARG A 68 17.63 4.12 2.40
CA ARG A 68 16.41 4.35 1.63
C ARG A 68 16.32 3.60 0.29
N LYS A 69 17.03 2.51 0.14
CA LYS A 69 16.85 1.59 -0.99
C LYS A 69 15.81 0.54 -0.66
N ILE A 70 15.21 -0.06 -1.68
CA ILE A 70 14.32 -1.20 -1.48
C ILE A 70 15.15 -2.38 -0.95
N ASP A 71 14.70 -2.96 0.17
CA ASP A 71 15.25 -4.22 0.68
C ASP A 71 14.76 -5.37 -0.20
N TRP A 72 15.56 -5.68 -1.21
CA TRP A 72 15.19 -6.64 -2.25
C TRP A 72 15.05 -8.05 -1.71
N ILE A 73 15.83 -8.42 -0.69
CA ILE A 73 15.77 -9.76 -0.10
C ILE A 73 14.40 -9.99 0.55
N GLU A 74 13.95 -9.04 1.35
CA GLU A 74 12.66 -9.17 2.02
C GLU A 74 11.48 -8.91 1.07
N THR A 75 11.68 -8.06 0.05
CA THR A 75 10.67 -7.81 -0.98
C THR A 75 10.41 -9.06 -1.82
N GLU A 76 11.45 -9.73 -2.29
CA GLU A 76 11.34 -10.98 -3.06
C GLU A 76 10.63 -12.07 -2.25
N LYS A 77 11.06 -12.31 -1.00
CA LYS A 77 10.40 -13.28 -0.11
C LYS A 77 8.90 -13.00 0.10
N MET A 78 8.51 -11.72 0.18
CA MET A 78 7.09 -11.37 0.37
C MET A 78 6.29 -11.61 -0.91
N ILE A 79 6.86 -11.32 -2.08
CA ILE A 79 6.25 -11.64 -3.37
C ILE A 79 6.09 -13.14 -3.52
N GLU A 80 7.14 -13.94 -3.26
CA GLU A 80 7.10 -15.41 -3.28
C GLU A 80 6.04 -15.97 -2.32
N LEU A 81 5.90 -15.37 -1.13
CA LEU A 81 4.84 -15.74 -0.19
C LEU A 81 3.45 -15.50 -0.80
N CYS A 82 3.20 -14.35 -1.41
CA CYS A 82 1.93 -14.06 -2.07
C CYS A 82 1.67 -15.07 -3.21
N ASP A 83 2.66 -15.30 -4.06
CA ASP A 83 2.57 -16.25 -5.18
C ASP A 83 2.24 -17.67 -4.72
N SER A 84 2.79 -18.11 -3.58
CA SER A 84 2.50 -19.44 -3.01
C SER A 84 1.04 -19.63 -2.59
N PHE A 85 0.28 -18.53 -2.45
CA PHE A 85 -1.16 -18.53 -2.17
C PHE A 85 -2.00 -18.15 -3.40
N GLY A 86 -1.39 -17.86 -4.56
CA GLY A 86 -2.07 -17.32 -5.73
C GLY A 86 -2.62 -15.90 -5.50
N ALA A 87 -2.00 -15.14 -4.60
CA ALA A 87 -2.44 -13.83 -4.17
C ALA A 87 -1.61 -12.70 -4.81
N GLU A 88 -2.20 -11.52 -4.91
CA GLU A 88 -1.51 -10.36 -5.45
C GLU A 88 -0.49 -9.77 -4.46
N SER A 89 0.60 -9.22 -4.98
CA SER A 89 1.62 -8.50 -4.22
C SER A 89 1.65 -7.03 -4.61
N ILE A 90 1.44 -6.13 -3.63
CA ILE A 90 1.34 -4.70 -3.85
C ILE A 90 2.45 -3.98 -3.07
N PHE A 91 3.42 -3.39 -3.76
CA PHE A 91 4.44 -2.59 -3.10
C PHE A 91 3.89 -1.20 -2.81
N HIS A 92 3.82 -0.84 -1.52
CA HIS A 92 3.19 0.41 -1.08
C HIS A 92 4.09 1.65 -1.22
N ARG A 93 3.68 2.77 -0.63
CA ARG A 93 4.37 4.07 -0.69
C ARG A 93 5.79 4.14 -0.10
N ALA A 94 6.37 3.04 0.38
CA ALA A 94 7.82 2.94 0.56
C ALA A 94 8.56 3.24 -0.76
N PHE A 95 7.92 2.95 -1.90
CA PHE A 95 8.41 3.33 -3.23
C PHE A 95 8.67 4.83 -3.36
N ASP A 96 7.78 5.67 -2.82
CA ASP A 96 7.93 7.14 -2.86
C ASP A 96 9.11 7.66 -2.00
N CYS A 97 9.62 6.82 -1.10
CA CYS A 97 10.76 7.15 -0.22
C CYS A 97 12.08 6.57 -0.72
N SER A 98 12.07 5.83 -1.83
CA SER A 98 13.25 5.24 -2.46
C SER A 98 13.74 6.09 -3.62
N ASP A 99 15.02 5.96 -3.94
CA ASP A 99 15.62 6.56 -5.14
C ASP A 99 15.41 5.66 -6.37
N GLU A 100 15.76 6.12 -7.58
CA GLU A 100 15.80 5.33 -8.83
C GLU A 100 14.46 4.64 -9.20
N PRO A 101 13.35 5.38 -9.36
CA PRO A 101 12.02 4.80 -9.56
C PRO A 101 11.90 3.87 -10.78
N GLU A 102 12.63 4.15 -11.86
CA GLU A 102 12.60 3.30 -13.05
C GLU A 102 13.27 1.95 -12.82
N TYR A 103 14.46 1.96 -12.21
CA TYR A 103 15.17 0.74 -11.84
C TYR A 103 14.34 -0.10 -10.87
N ASN A 104 13.75 0.55 -9.87
CA ASN A 104 12.91 -0.12 -8.88
C ASN A 104 11.67 -0.76 -9.52
N LEU A 105 10.98 -0.07 -10.44
CA LEU A 105 9.85 -0.66 -11.17
C LEU A 105 10.28 -1.85 -12.03
N GLN A 106 11.36 -1.72 -12.80
CA GLN A 106 11.87 -2.83 -13.61
C GLN A 106 12.15 -4.06 -12.76
N ARG A 107 12.72 -3.87 -11.59
CA ARG A 107 13.05 -4.97 -10.69
C ARG A 107 11.81 -5.57 -10.03
N LEU A 108 10.84 -4.74 -9.60
CA LEU A 108 9.55 -5.21 -9.08
C LEU A 108 8.79 -6.04 -10.15
N ILE A 109 8.79 -5.59 -11.40
CA ILE A 109 8.22 -6.34 -12.54
C ILE A 109 8.93 -7.68 -12.71
N GLY A 110 10.27 -7.69 -12.68
CA GLY A 110 11.06 -8.91 -12.80
C GLY A 110 10.84 -9.93 -11.69
N LEU A 111 10.41 -9.46 -10.50
CA LEU A 111 10.03 -10.32 -9.36
C LEU A 111 8.55 -10.75 -9.39
N GLY A 112 7.75 -10.28 -10.33
CA GLY A 112 6.32 -10.60 -10.42
C GLY A 112 5.41 -9.78 -9.51
N CYS A 113 5.89 -8.64 -8.98
CA CYS A 113 5.02 -7.73 -8.22
C CYS A 113 3.86 -7.24 -9.11
N THR A 114 2.62 -7.34 -8.61
CA THR A 114 1.44 -7.05 -9.42
C THR A 114 1.11 -5.57 -9.50
N ARG A 115 1.35 -4.81 -8.41
CA ARG A 115 1.02 -3.37 -8.34
C ARG A 115 2.06 -2.59 -7.55
N VAL A 116 2.16 -1.28 -7.86
CA VAL A 116 2.90 -0.33 -7.04
C VAL A 116 2.01 0.86 -6.67
N LEU A 117 1.85 1.12 -5.38
CA LEU A 117 1.15 2.29 -4.86
C LEU A 117 2.14 3.45 -4.72
N THR A 118 1.94 4.50 -5.51
CA THR A 118 2.85 5.64 -5.53
C THR A 118 2.11 6.97 -5.72
N SER A 119 2.69 8.04 -5.22
CA SER A 119 2.29 9.41 -5.53
C SER A 119 3.10 10.02 -6.69
N GLY A 120 3.98 9.23 -7.33
CA GLY A 120 4.98 9.75 -8.28
C GLY A 120 6.07 10.52 -7.57
N LEU A 121 6.54 10.03 -6.40
CA LEU A 121 7.57 10.64 -5.55
C LEU A 121 7.25 12.08 -5.11
N GLY A 122 6.02 12.53 -5.32
CA GLY A 122 5.54 13.83 -4.85
C GLY A 122 4.92 13.77 -3.45
N ALA A 123 4.82 14.91 -2.77
CA ALA A 123 4.11 14.97 -1.49
C ALA A 123 2.63 14.53 -1.61
N ASN A 124 2.07 14.64 -2.81
CA ASN A 124 0.76 14.12 -3.21
C ASN A 124 0.71 13.88 -4.72
N VAL A 125 -0.36 13.22 -5.20
CA VAL A 125 -0.56 12.88 -6.62
C VAL A 125 -0.53 14.09 -7.57
N ASN A 126 -0.98 15.27 -7.12
CA ASN A 126 -0.94 16.46 -7.97
C ASN A 126 0.50 16.89 -8.28
N ARG A 127 1.38 16.83 -7.28
CA ARG A 127 2.81 17.16 -7.43
C ARG A 127 3.58 16.09 -8.18
N GLY A 128 3.23 14.82 -7.99
CA GLY A 128 3.86 13.69 -8.66
C GLY A 128 3.28 13.34 -10.03
N ALA A 129 2.24 14.04 -10.50
CA ALA A 129 1.49 13.68 -11.70
C ALA A 129 2.36 13.55 -12.97
N LYS A 130 3.44 14.33 -13.10
CA LYS A 130 4.36 14.23 -14.26
C LYS A 130 5.09 12.89 -14.26
N LEU A 131 5.60 12.48 -13.10
CA LEU A 131 6.28 11.20 -12.98
C LEU A 131 5.29 10.03 -13.07
N LEU A 132 4.10 10.14 -12.44
CA LEU A 132 3.03 9.13 -12.59
C LEU A 132 2.70 8.87 -14.05
N LYS A 133 2.52 9.92 -14.85
CA LYS A 133 2.29 9.80 -16.30
C LYS A 133 3.42 9.05 -16.99
N TYR A 134 4.65 9.46 -16.73
CA TYR A 134 5.83 8.83 -17.33
C TYR A 134 5.94 7.33 -16.96
N LEU A 135 5.74 6.99 -15.67
CA LEU A 135 5.79 5.61 -15.20
C LEU A 135 4.65 4.79 -15.82
N GLN A 136 3.44 5.36 -15.92
CA GLN A 136 2.30 4.70 -16.54
C GLN A 136 2.56 4.43 -18.03
N GLU A 137 3.05 5.40 -18.77
CA GLU A 137 3.35 5.24 -20.20
C GLU A 137 4.43 4.19 -20.46
N LYS A 138 5.44 4.12 -19.59
CA LYS A 138 6.59 3.23 -19.77
C LYS A 138 6.38 1.82 -19.23
N PHE A 139 5.70 1.68 -18.10
CA PHE A 139 5.63 0.42 -17.35
C PHE A 139 4.21 -0.11 -17.13
N GLY A 140 3.18 0.71 -17.37
CA GLY A 140 1.78 0.35 -17.07
C GLY A 140 1.23 -0.87 -17.81
N GLN A 141 1.94 -1.38 -18.83
CA GLN A 141 1.60 -2.64 -19.49
C GLN A 141 2.18 -3.87 -18.77
N HIS A 142 3.08 -3.67 -17.80
CA HIS A 142 3.80 -4.74 -17.11
C HIS A 142 3.52 -4.80 -15.62
N ILE A 143 3.08 -3.68 -15.01
CA ILE A 143 2.73 -3.57 -13.61
C ILE A 143 1.66 -2.50 -13.44
N GLU A 144 0.68 -2.73 -12.58
CA GLU A 144 -0.35 -1.73 -12.28
C GLU A 144 0.22 -0.56 -11.47
N ILE A 145 0.10 0.66 -12.03
CA ILE A 145 0.45 1.90 -11.32
C ILE A 145 -0.77 2.41 -10.56
N LEU A 146 -0.81 2.16 -9.27
CA LEU A 146 -1.88 2.58 -8.37
C LEU A 146 -1.57 3.97 -7.80
N ALA A 147 -2.19 5.01 -8.36
CA ALA A 147 -1.93 6.39 -7.92
C ALA A 147 -2.58 6.67 -6.56
N GLY A 148 -1.79 7.12 -5.57
CA GLY A 148 -2.26 7.41 -4.22
C GLY A 148 -1.62 8.64 -3.59
N ALA A 149 -2.10 9.03 -2.42
CA ALA A 149 -1.80 10.23 -1.67
C ALA A 149 -2.55 11.49 -2.14
N GLY A 150 -3.66 11.74 -1.49
CA GLY A 150 -4.49 12.91 -1.72
C GLY A 150 -5.46 12.78 -2.90
N ILE A 151 -5.85 11.56 -3.25
CA ILE A 151 -7.00 11.30 -4.12
C ILE A 151 -8.28 11.62 -3.36
N SER A 152 -9.17 12.36 -4.01
CA SER A 152 -10.51 12.71 -3.54
C SER A 152 -11.49 12.74 -4.71
N THR A 153 -12.78 12.87 -4.42
CA THR A 153 -13.82 13.05 -5.43
C THR A 153 -13.59 14.28 -6.31
N ASP A 154 -12.91 15.31 -5.79
CA ASP A 154 -12.69 16.58 -6.49
C ASP A 154 -11.53 16.53 -7.49
N ASN A 155 -10.64 15.54 -7.38
CA ASN A 155 -9.44 15.49 -8.21
C ASN A 155 -9.24 14.18 -9.00
N ILE A 156 -10.00 13.15 -8.73
CA ILE A 156 -9.83 11.80 -9.29
C ILE A 156 -9.86 11.82 -10.82
N GLU A 157 -10.86 12.45 -11.44
CA GLU A 157 -11.00 12.52 -12.90
C GLU A 157 -9.82 13.26 -13.54
N LYS A 158 -9.41 14.36 -12.92
CA LYS A 158 -8.26 15.15 -13.38
C LYS A 158 -6.96 14.36 -13.32
N ILE A 159 -6.75 13.58 -12.27
CA ILE A 159 -5.55 12.75 -12.12
C ILE A 159 -5.55 11.65 -13.17
N ILE A 160 -6.63 10.90 -13.34
CA ILE A 160 -6.77 9.84 -14.34
C ILE A 160 -6.50 10.41 -15.75
N THR A 161 -7.18 11.49 -16.12
CA THR A 161 -7.03 12.13 -17.44
C THR A 161 -5.60 12.62 -17.68
N LYS A 162 -4.95 13.17 -16.64
CA LYS A 162 -3.61 13.75 -16.76
C LYS A 162 -2.50 12.71 -16.83
N THR A 163 -2.68 11.59 -16.10
CA THR A 163 -1.61 10.60 -15.90
C THR A 163 -1.81 9.32 -16.71
N GLY A 164 -3.04 9.02 -17.13
CA GLY A 164 -3.39 7.79 -17.81
C GLY A 164 -3.44 6.56 -16.89
N VAL A 165 -3.30 6.72 -15.57
CA VAL A 165 -3.42 5.60 -14.63
C VAL A 165 -4.85 5.04 -14.65
N THR A 166 -4.97 3.73 -14.52
CA THR A 166 -6.25 3.00 -14.52
C THR A 166 -6.76 2.73 -13.12
N GLN A 167 -5.88 2.85 -12.11
CA GLN A 167 -6.21 2.59 -10.72
C GLN A 167 -5.81 3.76 -9.82
N VAL A 168 -6.64 4.03 -8.83
CA VAL A 168 -6.40 5.10 -7.84
C VAL A 168 -6.71 4.60 -6.43
N HIS A 169 -5.98 5.11 -5.45
CA HIS A 169 -6.17 4.82 -4.04
C HIS A 169 -6.51 6.10 -3.26
N GLY A 170 -7.63 6.06 -2.55
CA GLY A 170 -8.08 7.12 -1.67
C GLY A 170 -8.61 6.57 -0.35
N THR A 171 -8.55 7.34 0.70
CA THR A 171 -9.09 6.94 2.02
C THR A 171 -10.59 7.14 2.11
N PHE A 172 -11.16 8.08 1.33
CA PHE A 172 -12.59 8.44 1.28
C PHE A 172 -13.28 8.51 2.66
N LYS A 173 -12.51 8.91 3.67
CA LYS A 173 -12.95 8.95 5.06
C LYS A 173 -13.87 10.11 5.33
N LYS A 174 -14.81 9.90 6.24
CA LYS A 174 -15.65 10.96 6.83
C LYS A 174 -15.28 11.09 8.31
N TYR A 175 -15.15 12.32 8.77
CA TYR A 175 -14.95 12.59 10.18
C TYR A 175 -16.31 12.68 10.88
N GLY A 176 -16.42 12.06 12.05
CA GLY A 176 -17.55 12.18 12.96
C GLY A 176 -17.09 12.75 14.29
N VAL A 177 -18.03 13.24 15.08
CA VAL A 177 -17.78 13.64 16.47
C VAL A 177 -17.97 12.39 17.34
N ASP A 178 -16.93 12.02 18.07
CA ASP A 178 -17.00 10.99 19.09
C ASP A 178 -17.17 11.69 20.45
N VAL A 179 -18.37 11.62 21.00
CA VAL A 179 -18.74 12.28 22.27
C VAL A 179 -18.04 11.65 23.48
N THR A 180 -17.42 10.49 23.32
CA THR A 180 -16.72 9.77 24.40
C THR A 180 -15.25 10.15 24.52
N THR A 181 -14.72 10.99 23.60
CA THR A 181 -13.32 11.42 23.61
C THR A 181 -13.02 12.54 24.58
N THR A 182 -14.05 13.19 25.12
CA THR A 182 -13.92 14.30 26.07
C THR A 182 -14.95 14.15 27.21
N ALA A 183 -14.46 14.18 28.44
CA ALA A 183 -15.29 14.24 29.64
C ALA A 183 -14.64 15.22 30.63
N ASP A 184 -15.36 16.26 31.04
CA ASP A 184 -14.86 17.31 31.91
C ASP A 184 -13.53 17.89 31.46
N ASP A 185 -12.46 17.70 32.23
CA ASP A 185 -11.10 18.16 31.93
C ASP A 185 -10.24 17.12 31.18
N VAL A 186 -10.81 15.96 30.84
CA VAL A 186 -10.07 14.87 30.15
C VAL A 186 -10.42 14.86 28.67
N THR A 187 -9.41 15.00 27.82
CA THR A 187 -9.56 14.84 26.37
C THR A 187 -8.63 13.76 25.85
N CYS A 188 -9.19 12.70 25.26
CA CYS A 188 -8.45 11.66 24.55
C CYS A 188 -8.38 12.04 23.07
N ARG A 189 -7.21 12.39 22.59
CA ARG A 189 -6.96 12.68 21.16
C ARG A 189 -6.31 11.47 20.49
N TYR A 190 -6.88 11.04 19.40
CA TYR A 190 -6.38 9.91 18.59
C TYR A 190 -6.05 10.36 17.15
#